data_3de1aef514be5b425d3eae3be9fecb3f
#
_entry.id   3de1aef514be5b425d3eae3be9fecb3f
#
_cell.length_a   1.000
_cell.length_b   1.000
_cell.length_c   1.000
_cell.angle_alpha   90.00
_cell.angle_beta   90.00
_cell.angle_gamma   90.00
#
_symmetry.space_group_name_H-M   'P 1'
#
loop_
_entity.id
_entity.type
_entity.pdbx_description
1 polymer ?
#
loop_
_entity_poly.entity_id
_entity_poly.type
_entity_poly.pdbx_seq_one_letter_code
_entity_poly.pdbx_strand_id
1 'polypeptide(L)'
;FPGEFLQYGGQSDEIGGEFWSFGDLGNIENRAASSCGHIYGKQKISAESFTSGGTPFSCYPAMMKQRGDRFFTEGINNTLLHVYISQPSEEREPGMNAWFSSEFNRLNTWYPQMDLFTSYLKRVNYMLQQGLNIADVAYFIGEDAPKMTGIVDPELPKGYQFDYINAEVIERDLFVKDGLLTLPHGTQYRILVLPKLETMRPELLAKIKKLIEDGAVVLGPAPKRSPSGESFPTADRQVEKLAGELWSGLDGRSVKAVKRGKGELLFGMTMEEALKHIGCVPDCGLPADAPVLYGHRSAGDADIYFISNQKDEMIEIRPEFRIRSRQPELWDATTGRIRTLPAYEVTAAGTVVPLKLYPYESAFIVFRRSATKAEGTGLQLNYPVLQTLVRLDAPWKVSFEEKRRGPASQTFARLEDISKNENPDIRYYSGTIWYETEFKLKKKPEGELYLNLNDVGVMAKVKINGQYAGGVWTAPYRVNVTDLVRKGKNKVEIEVVTTWMNRLIGDSGLPESERKTWTPCNSWKPTDTLQKSGLVGPVYIECVN
;
A
#
# COMPACT_ATOMS: atom_id res chain seq x y z
N PHE A 1 -14.18 23.09 -2.08
CA PHE A 1 -13.04 23.48 -2.94
C PHE A 1 -13.57 24.07 -4.25
N PRO A 2 -13.27 25.34 -4.60
CA PRO A 2 -13.94 26.03 -5.71
C PRO A 2 -13.30 25.76 -7.09
N GLY A 3 -12.22 25.00 -7.16
CA GLY A 3 -11.47 24.75 -8.39
C GLY A 3 -11.64 23.35 -8.97
N GLU A 4 -10.82 23.05 -9.97
CA GLU A 4 -10.65 21.72 -10.55
C GLU A 4 -9.35 21.13 -9.97
N PHE A 5 -9.45 19.93 -9.39
CA PHE A 5 -8.40 19.36 -8.52
C PHE A 5 -7.08 19.07 -9.26
N LEU A 6 -7.11 18.63 -10.52
CA LEU A 6 -5.89 18.36 -11.30
C LEU A 6 -5.18 19.64 -11.70
N GLN A 7 -5.93 20.65 -12.20
CA GLN A 7 -5.36 21.94 -12.60
C GLN A 7 -4.77 22.67 -11.40
N TYR A 8 -5.49 22.68 -10.27
CA TYR A 8 -4.99 23.27 -9.03
C TYR A 8 -3.72 22.59 -8.53
N GLY A 9 -3.74 21.25 -8.42
CA GLY A 9 -2.59 20.47 -8.00
C GLY A 9 -1.40 20.57 -8.98
N GLY A 10 -1.68 20.75 -10.25
CA GLY A 10 -0.68 20.95 -11.30
C GLY A 10 0.22 22.16 -11.08
N GLN A 11 -0.28 23.21 -10.42
CA GLN A 11 0.45 24.46 -10.12
C GLN A 11 1.38 24.33 -8.90
N SER A 12 1.26 23.30 -8.08
CA SER A 12 2.11 23.08 -6.90
C SER A 12 3.38 22.30 -7.27
N ASP A 13 4.49 22.51 -6.55
CA ASP A 13 5.72 21.73 -6.74
C ASP A 13 5.51 20.26 -6.33
N GLU A 14 4.83 20.04 -5.20
CA GLU A 14 4.41 18.72 -4.72
C GLU A 14 2.89 18.69 -4.57
N ILE A 15 2.30 17.54 -4.86
CA ILE A 15 0.88 17.27 -4.68
C ILE A 15 0.68 16.30 -3.53
N GLY A 16 -0.38 16.46 -2.76
CA GLY A 16 -0.70 15.56 -1.67
C GLY A 16 -2.19 15.30 -1.53
N GLY A 17 -2.48 14.10 -1.06
CA GLY A 17 -3.76 13.67 -0.53
C GLY A 17 -3.72 13.52 0.98
N GLU A 18 -4.69 12.81 1.51
CA GLU A 18 -4.81 12.49 2.93
C GLU A 18 -5.46 11.11 3.07
N PHE A 19 -5.04 10.33 4.07
CA PHE A 19 -5.77 9.13 4.47
C PHE A 19 -5.62 8.82 5.96
N TRP A 20 -6.68 8.29 6.51
CA TRP A 20 -6.70 7.84 7.89
C TRP A 20 -6.44 6.34 7.99
N SER A 21 -5.97 5.90 9.14
CA SER A 21 -5.73 4.49 9.46
C SER A 21 -7.02 3.66 9.39
N PHE A 22 -8.16 4.29 9.62
CA PHE A 22 -9.49 3.66 9.61
C PHE A 22 -10.50 4.54 8.88
N GLY A 23 -11.65 3.95 8.48
CA GLY A 23 -12.73 4.66 7.83
C GLY A 23 -12.50 4.88 6.33
N ASP A 24 -13.18 5.87 5.75
CA ASP A 24 -13.25 6.06 4.29
C ASP A 24 -12.44 7.23 3.76
N LEU A 25 -11.91 8.09 4.63
CA LEU A 25 -11.13 9.24 4.21
C LEU A 25 -9.87 8.80 3.45
N GLY A 26 -9.65 9.41 2.30
CA GLY A 26 -8.57 9.08 1.37
C GLY A 26 -9.04 8.35 0.10
N ASN A 27 -10.26 7.85 0.04
CA ASN A 27 -10.77 7.11 -1.12
C ASN A 27 -10.86 7.97 -2.40
N ILE A 28 -11.04 9.29 -2.25
CA ILE A 28 -11.13 10.25 -3.34
C ILE A 28 -9.80 11.00 -3.50
N GLU A 29 -9.26 11.49 -2.40
CA GLU A 29 -8.14 12.43 -2.33
C GLU A 29 -6.84 11.85 -2.90
N ASN A 30 -6.54 10.59 -2.57
CA ASN A 30 -5.28 9.98 -2.95
C ASN A 30 -5.23 9.61 -4.45
N ARG A 31 -6.32 9.12 -5.03
CA ARG A 31 -6.39 8.89 -6.48
C ARG A 31 -6.34 10.20 -7.27
N ALA A 32 -6.96 11.25 -6.75
CA ALA A 32 -6.88 12.59 -7.32
C ALA A 32 -5.44 13.12 -7.31
N ALA A 33 -4.75 13.01 -6.16
CA ALA A 33 -3.36 13.43 -6.01
C ALA A 33 -2.41 12.62 -6.91
N SER A 34 -2.56 11.28 -6.97
CA SER A 34 -1.70 10.43 -7.80
C SER A 34 -1.89 10.70 -9.29
N SER A 35 -3.14 10.80 -9.75
CA SER A 35 -3.41 11.15 -11.16
C SER A 35 -2.83 12.52 -11.51
N CYS A 36 -2.98 13.52 -10.64
CA CYS A 36 -2.36 14.84 -10.82
C CYS A 36 -0.82 14.71 -10.94
N GLY A 37 -0.18 13.99 -10.02
CA GLY A 37 1.26 13.75 -10.07
C GLY A 37 1.70 13.11 -11.38
N HIS A 38 0.98 12.06 -11.83
CA HIS A 38 1.32 11.32 -13.04
C HIS A 38 1.16 12.15 -14.31
N ILE A 39 0.06 12.91 -14.47
CA ILE A 39 -0.17 13.67 -15.70
C ILE A 39 0.68 14.96 -15.81
N TYR A 40 1.07 15.54 -14.68
CA TYR A 40 1.96 16.71 -14.64
C TYR A 40 3.45 16.36 -14.48
N GLY A 41 3.79 15.04 -14.45
CA GLY A 41 5.18 14.57 -14.36
C GLY A 41 5.84 14.80 -13.02
N LYS A 42 5.07 14.86 -11.93
CA LYS A 42 5.60 15.00 -10.57
C LYS A 42 6.06 13.65 -10.04
N GLN A 43 7.28 13.59 -9.52
CA GLN A 43 7.85 12.34 -9.02
C GLN A 43 7.34 11.97 -7.64
N LYS A 44 7.14 12.98 -6.76
CA LYS A 44 6.65 12.78 -5.40
C LYS A 44 5.16 13.09 -5.33
N ILE A 45 4.44 12.14 -4.77
CA ILE A 45 3.00 12.21 -4.52
C ILE A 45 2.80 11.90 -3.05
N SER A 46 2.55 12.95 -2.28
CA SER A 46 2.48 12.89 -0.83
C SER A 46 1.09 12.48 -0.34
N ALA A 47 1.01 12.06 0.90
CA ALA A 47 -0.24 12.04 1.65
C ALA A 47 0.03 12.32 3.12
N GLU A 48 -0.81 13.13 3.75
CA GLU A 48 -0.96 13.12 5.19
C GLU A 48 -1.49 11.73 5.59
N SER A 49 -0.71 11.01 6.38
CA SER A 49 -0.84 9.55 6.45
C SER A 49 -1.05 9.07 7.86
N PHE A 50 -1.99 8.11 8.00
CA PHE A 50 -2.22 7.31 9.21
C PHE A 50 -2.85 8.08 10.37
N THR A 51 -3.49 9.21 10.14
CA THR A 51 -4.35 9.83 11.15
C THR A 51 -5.34 8.80 11.69
N SER A 52 -5.53 8.76 12.99
CA SER A 52 -6.55 7.92 13.61
C SER A 52 -7.42 8.76 14.53
N GLY A 53 -8.65 8.33 14.77
CA GLY A 53 -9.59 9.06 15.62
C GLY A 53 -10.19 8.20 16.72
N GLY A 54 -10.73 8.83 17.72
CA GLY A 54 -11.63 8.24 18.71
C GLY A 54 -10.95 7.64 19.94
N THR A 55 -9.97 6.77 19.81
CA THR A 55 -9.37 6.00 20.91
C THR A 55 -7.88 6.29 21.03
N PRO A 56 -7.47 7.14 21.97
CA PRO A 56 -6.09 7.60 22.07
C PRO A 56 -5.12 6.44 22.38
N PHE A 57 -3.94 6.49 21.75
CA PHE A 57 -2.83 5.56 21.95
C PHE A 57 -3.13 4.08 21.73
N SER A 58 -4.16 3.74 20.94
CA SER A 58 -4.50 2.36 20.59
C SER A 58 -3.89 1.90 19.27
N CYS A 59 -3.58 2.84 18.37
CA CYS A 59 -3.09 2.56 17.03
C CYS A 59 -1.58 2.25 17.03
N TYR A 60 -1.17 1.27 16.25
CA TYR A 60 0.22 0.87 16.07
C TYR A 60 0.48 0.41 14.63
N PRO A 61 1.74 0.31 14.19
CA PRO A 61 2.11 0.12 12.79
C PRO A 61 1.40 -1.00 12.04
N ALA A 62 1.19 -2.17 12.65
CA ALA A 62 0.51 -3.29 11.97
C ALA A 62 -0.94 -2.94 11.57
N MET A 63 -1.63 -2.16 12.39
CA MET A 63 -3.01 -1.71 12.11
C MET A 63 -3.07 -0.69 10.96
N MET A 64 -1.98 0.04 10.73
CA MET A 64 -1.85 1.06 9.69
C MET A 64 -1.54 0.45 8.31
N LYS A 65 -0.89 -0.72 8.29
CA LYS A 65 -0.27 -1.30 7.10
C LYS A 65 -1.24 -1.53 5.94
N GLN A 66 -2.36 -2.18 6.18
CA GLN A 66 -3.35 -2.50 5.15
C GLN A 66 -3.83 -1.23 4.41
N ARG A 67 -4.08 -0.18 5.17
CA ARG A 67 -4.55 1.11 4.65
C ARG A 67 -3.46 1.83 3.85
N GLY A 68 -2.24 1.88 4.40
CA GLY A 68 -1.09 2.45 3.71
C GLY A 68 -0.78 1.74 2.40
N ASP A 69 -0.70 0.41 2.44
CA ASP A 69 -0.41 -0.41 1.25
C ASP A 69 -1.46 -0.21 0.14
N ARG A 70 -2.74 -0.08 0.50
CA ARG A 70 -3.79 0.27 -0.46
C ARG A 70 -3.45 1.55 -1.21
N PHE A 71 -3.14 2.64 -0.50
CA PHE A 71 -2.88 3.93 -1.16
C PHE A 71 -1.53 3.98 -1.87
N PHE A 72 -0.57 3.16 -1.45
CA PHE A 72 0.66 2.94 -2.20
C PHE A 72 0.38 2.28 -3.56
N THR A 73 -0.55 1.34 -3.65
CA THR A 73 -0.98 0.78 -4.95
C THR A 73 -1.74 1.80 -5.82
N GLU A 74 -2.31 2.83 -5.23
CA GLU A 74 -3.00 3.91 -5.93
C GLU A 74 -2.06 5.04 -6.37
N GLY A 75 -0.77 4.99 -6.01
CA GLY A 75 0.27 5.90 -6.47
C GLY A 75 0.84 6.85 -5.42
N ILE A 76 0.35 6.84 -4.17
CA ILE A 76 1.00 7.57 -3.07
C ILE A 76 2.39 6.98 -2.84
N ASN A 77 3.41 7.84 -2.80
CA ASN A 77 4.80 7.42 -2.69
C ASN A 77 5.67 8.32 -1.79
N ASN A 78 5.04 9.20 -1.03
CA ASN A 78 5.70 10.05 -0.05
C ASN A 78 4.81 10.21 1.18
N THR A 79 5.18 9.54 2.27
CA THR A 79 4.37 9.42 3.49
C THR A 79 4.71 10.54 4.47
N LEU A 80 3.73 11.35 4.83
CA LEU A 80 3.82 12.37 5.88
C LEU A 80 3.05 11.87 7.10
N LEU A 81 3.77 11.40 8.11
CA LEU A 81 3.15 10.79 9.29
C LEU A 81 2.37 11.82 10.11
N HIS A 82 1.11 11.60 10.30
CA HIS A 82 0.24 12.44 11.13
C HIS A 82 -0.22 11.68 12.38
N VAL A 83 0.15 12.14 13.60
CA VAL A 83 0.79 13.43 13.83
C VAL A 83 1.88 13.31 14.90
N TYR A 84 2.88 14.14 14.82
CA TYR A 84 3.79 14.39 15.92
C TYR A 84 3.30 15.59 16.75
N ILE A 85 2.87 15.32 17.98
CA ILE A 85 2.46 16.37 18.92
C ILE A 85 3.62 16.65 19.86
N SER A 86 3.98 17.94 20.00
CA SER A 86 5.06 18.37 20.88
C SER A 86 4.80 17.96 22.33
N GLN A 87 5.82 17.40 22.96
CA GLN A 87 5.78 16.91 24.34
C GLN A 87 6.64 17.80 25.24
N PRO A 88 6.04 18.73 25.98
CA PRO A 88 6.82 19.69 26.80
C PRO A 88 7.32 19.09 28.13
N SER A 89 6.84 17.91 28.55
CA SER A 89 7.22 17.24 29.80
C SER A 89 7.70 15.82 29.52
N GLU A 90 8.75 15.40 30.23
CA GLU A 90 9.23 14.00 30.24
C GLU A 90 8.60 13.15 31.36
N GLU A 91 7.92 13.78 32.30
CA GLU A 91 7.38 13.14 33.51
C GLU A 91 5.92 12.74 33.34
N ARG A 92 5.22 13.37 32.40
CA ARG A 92 3.80 13.13 32.14
C ARG A 92 3.61 12.22 30.94
N GLU A 93 3.50 10.93 31.16
CA GLU A 93 3.27 9.93 30.12
C GLU A 93 1.79 9.48 30.09
N PRO A 94 1.21 9.21 28.91
CA PRO A 94 1.75 9.31 27.56
C PRO A 94 1.90 10.72 27.01
N GLY A 95 1.47 11.76 27.74
CA GLY A 95 1.67 13.16 27.40
C GLY A 95 0.57 13.76 26.53
N MET A 96 0.92 14.82 25.83
CA MET A 96 -0.02 15.55 24.97
C MET A 96 -0.47 14.70 23.79
N ASN A 97 -1.76 14.75 23.51
CA ASN A 97 -2.38 14.13 22.34
C ASN A 97 -3.51 15.01 21.79
N ALA A 98 -4.06 14.61 20.64
CA ALA A 98 -5.27 15.15 20.07
C ALA A 98 -6.26 14.01 19.80
N TRP A 99 -7.54 14.33 19.63
CA TRP A 99 -8.59 13.35 19.38
C TRP A 99 -8.45 12.61 18.03
N PHE A 100 -7.62 13.12 17.11
CA PHE A 100 -7.46 12.64 15.75
C PHE A 100 -6.02 12.19 15.42
N SER A 101 -5.22 11.78 16.39
CA SER A 101 -3.81 11.47 16.15
C SER A 101 -3.46 9.99 16.33
N SER A 102 -2.42 9.54 15.65
CA SER A 102 -1.76 8.26 15.88
C SER A 102 -0.56 8.37 16.83
N GLU A 103 -0.32 9.53 17.40
CA GLU A 103 0.69 9.86 18.41
C GLU A 103 2.10 9.34 18.07
N PHE A 104 2.67 9.76 16.94
CA PHE A 104 4.03 9.43 16.51
C PHE A 104 5.09 10.23 17.28
N ASN A 105 5.17 10.08 18.59
CA ASN A 105 6.08 10.84 19.42
C ASN A 105 6.87 9.95 20.40
N ARG A 106 7.95 10.53 20.98
CA ARG A 106 8.92 9.83 21.84
C ARG A 106 8.35 9.21 23.12
N LEU A 107 7.20 9.69 23.60
CA LEU A 107 6.56 9.16 24.81
C LEU A 107 5.63 7.99 24.51
N ASN A 108 5.34 7.70 23.22
CA ASN A 108 4.60 6.50 22.88
C ASN A 108 5.44 5.25 23.14
N THR A 109 4.82 4.22 23.65
CA THR A 109 5.50 2.98 24.09
C THR A 109 6.27 2.27 22.98
N TRP A 110 5.77 2.30 21.76
CA TRP A 110 6.41 1.63 20.61
C TRP A 110 7.38 2.53 19.82
N TYR A 111 7.51 3.81 20.19
CA TYR A 111 8.41 4.74 19.52
C TYR A 111 9.88 4.25 19.46
N PRO A 112 10.47 3.62 20.50
CA PRO A 112 11.83 3.09 20.43
C PRO A 112 12.06 2.01 19.37
N GLN A 113 10.99 1.39 18.86
CA GLN A 113 11.04 0.40 17.79
C GLN A 113 10.44 0.91 16.47
N MET A 114 10.12 2.20 16.37
CA MET A 114 9.53 2.84 15.18
C MET A 114 10.43 2.72 13.93
N ASP A 115 11.72 2.53 14.12
CA ASP A 115 12.69 2.29 13.04
C ASP A 115 12.31 1.09 12.15
N LEU A 116 11.64 0.08 12.69
CA LEU A 116 11.14 -1.07 11.93
C LEU A 116 10.09 -0.63 10.90
N PHE A 117 9.13 0.16 11.33
CA PHE A 117 8.06 0.68 10.47
C PHE A 117 8.56 1.75 9.49
N THR A 118 9.36 2.70 9.96
CA THR A 118 9.89 3.77 9.09
C THR A 118 10.87 3.23 8.04
N SER A 119 11.60 2.15 8.33
CA SER A 119 12.44 1.46 7.35
C SER A 119 11.61 0.81 6.25
N TYR A 120 10.46 0.23 6.58
CA TYR A 120 9.48 -0.25 5.61
C TYR A 120 8.99 0.90 4.73
N LEU A 121 8.49 1.99 5.33
CA LEU A 121 7.99 3.16 4.59
C LEU A 121 9.06 3.77 3.67
N LYS A 122 10.31 3.89 4.14
CA LYS A 122 11.44 4.37 3.32
C LYS A 122 11.64 3.52 2.07
N ARG A 123 11.62 2.18 2.21
CA ARG A 123 11.80 1.27 1.08
C ARG A 123 10.63 1.34 0.11
N VAL A 124 9.40 1.34 0.62
CA VAL A 124 8.20 1.46 -0.22
C VAL A 124 8.19 2.79 -0.97
N ASN A 125 8.36 3.91 -0.27
CA ASN A 125 8.37 5.23 -0.89
C ASN A 125 9.50 5.34 -1.93
N TYR A 126 10.70 4.89 -1.60
CA TYR A 126 11.83 4.91 -2.55
C TYR A 126 11.52 4.13 -3.82
N MET A 127 11.03 2.90 -3.70
CA MET A 127 10.71 2.06 -4.85
C MET A 127 9.58 2.63 -5.71
N LEU A 128 8.54 3.18 -5.09
CA LEU A 128 7.40 3.78 -5.80
C LEU A 128 7.70 5.16 -6.41
N GLN A 129 8.81 5.80 -6.04
CA GLN A 129 9.30 7.01 -6.69
C GLN A 129 10.17 6.73 -7.92
N GLN A 130 10.51 5.46 -8.21
CA GLN A 130 11.34 5.12 -9.36
C GLN A 130 10.53 5.14 -10.65
N GLY A 131 11.11 5.69 -11.72
CA GLY A 131 10.54 5.67 -13.06
C GLY A 131 9.15 6.27 -13.19
N LEU A 132 8.35 5.73 -14.11
CA LEU A 132 7.01 6.22 -14.44
C LEU A 132 5.93 5.24 -13.96
N ASN A 133 4.76 5.80 -13.60
CA ASN A 133 3.58 4.99 -13.34
C ASN A 133 3.08 4.35 -14.63
N ILE A 134 2.65 3.10 -14.55
CA ILE A 134 2.04 2.37 -15.67
C ILE A 134 0.53 2.30 -15.44
N ALA A 135 -0.20 2.87 -16.40
CA ALA A 135 -1.66 2.82 -16.47
C ALA A 135 -2.09 2.69 -17.93
N ASP A 136 -3.18 1.98 -18.17
CA ASP A 136 -3.67 1.74 -19.53
C ASP A 136 -4.71 2.78 -19.96
N VAL A 137 -5.42 3.38 -19.02
CA VAL A 137 -6.60 4.22 -19.27
C VAL A 137 -6.45 5.60 -18.67
N ALA A 138 -6.74 6.63 -19.46
CA ALA A 138 -6.91 7.99 -18.99
C ALA A 138 -8.40 8.37 -19.02
N TYR A 139 -9.00 8.66 -17.84
CA TYR A 139 -10.38 9.15 -17.75
C TYR A 139 -10.38 10.68 -17.75
N PHE A 140 -10.92 11.27 -18.83
CA PHE A 140 -11.12 12.70 -18.89
C PHE A 140 -12.23 13.14 -17.93
N ILE A 141 -11.91 14.08 -17.05
CA ILE A 141 -12.83 14.49 -15.98
C ILE A 141 -13.91 15.48 -16.43
N GLY A 142 -13.88 15.97 -17.67
CA GLY A 142 -14.75 17.06 -18.17
C GLY A 142 -14.17 18.45 -17.92
N GLU A 143 -14.94 19.49 -18.25
CA GLU A 143 -14.53 20.90 -18.18
C GLU A 143 -15.31 21.71 -17.14
N ASP A 144 -16.18 21.06 -16.38
CA ASP A 144 -16.98 21.71 -15.33
C ASP A 144 -16.20 21.88 -14.02
N ALA A 145 -16.51 22.93 -13.28
CA ALA A 145 -16.01 23.21 -11.94
C ALA A 145 -17.16 23.71 -11.04
N PRO A 146 -17.13 23.48 -9.72
CA PRO A 146 -16.05 22.86 -8.94
C PRO A 146 -16.00 21.34 -9.13
N LYS A 147 -14.79 20.76 -9.05
CA LYS A 147 -14.59 19.32 -9.19
C LYS A 147 -13.48 18.82 -8.25
N MET A 148 -13.81 17.86 -7.40
CA MET A 148 -12.89 17.30 -6.41
C MET A 148 -12.36 15.90 -6.79
N THR A 149 -13.04 15.21 -7.71
CA THR A 149 -12.65 13.91 -8.22
C THR A 149 -13.17 13.70 -9.62
N GLY A 150 -12.66 12.68 -10.31
CA GLY A 150 -13.21 12.18 -11.56
C GLY A 150 -14.21 11.04 -11.34
N ILE A 151 -14.73 10.52 -12.44
CA ILE A 151 -15.64 9.37 -12.48
C ILE A 151 -14.98 8.30 -13.33
N VAL A 152 -14.98 7.06 -12.82
CA VAL A 152 -14.53 5.87 -13.57
C VAL A 152 -15.76 5.23 -14.21
N ASP A 153 -16.08 5.67 -15.42
CA ASP A 153 -17.22 5.17 -16.19
C ASP A 153 -16.86 5.15 -17.69
N PRO A 154 -16.85 3.97 -18.35
CA PRO A 154 -17.18 2.63 -17.82
C PRO A 154 -16.21 2.14 -16.73
N GLU A 155 -16.72 1.27 -15.84
CA GLU A 155 -15.92 0.67 -14.76
C GLU A 155 -14.70 -0.07 -15.31
N LEU A 156 -13.54 0.16 -14.67
CA LEU A 156 -12.28 -0.49 -15.05
C LEU A 156 -12.22 -1.91 -14.50
N PRO A 157 -12.00 -2.92 -15.34
CA PRO A 157 -11.83 -4.29 -14.86
C PRO A 157 -10.54 -4.46 -14.07
N LYS A 158 -10.51 -5.45 -13.18
CA LYS A 158 -9.35 -5.79 -12.37
C LYS A 158 -8.14 -6.17 -13.25
N GLY A 159 -6.95 -5.80 -12.80
CA GLY A 159 -5.71 -6.06 -13.54
C GLY A 159 -5.25 -4.94 -14.46
N TYR A 160 -5.95 -3.82 -14.46
CA TYR A 160 -5.58 -2.60 -15.16
C TYR A 160 -5.48 -1.42 -14.19
N GLN A 161 -4.76 -0.37 -14.59
CA GLN A 161 -4.63 0.88 -13.86
C GLN A 161 -5.09 2.07 -14.71
N PHE A 162 -5.43 3.18 -14.05
CA PHE A 162 -5.89 4.39 -14.70
C PHE A 162 -5.37 5.64 -13.99
N ASP A 163 -5.42 6.76 -14.74
CA ASP A 163 -5.32 8.10 -14.19
C ASP A 163 -6.50 8.96 -14.66
N TYR A 164 -6.85 9.97 -13.88
CA TYR A 164 -7.69 11.07 -14.34
C TYR A 164 -6.84 12.04 -15.15
N ILE A 165 -7.43 12.66 -16.18
CA ILE A 165 -6.78 13.68 -17.00
C ILE A 165 -7.74 14.86 -17.23
N ASN A 166 -7.22 16.09 -17.25
CA ASN A 166 -8.00 17.29 -17.48
C ASN A 166 -7.78 17.89 -18.86
N ALA A 167 -8.61 18.87 -19.22
CA ALA A 167 -8.58 19.54 -20.51
C ALA A 167 -7.23 20.23 -20.77
N GLU A 168 -6.67 20.93 -19.78
CA GLU A 168 -5.38 21.63 -19.91
C GLU A 168 -4.28 20.69 -20.39
N VAL A 169 -4.11 19.53 -19.75
CA VAL A 169 -3.08 18.55 -20.10
C VAL A 169 -3.36 17.92 -21.47
N ILE A 170 -4.64 17.64 -21.81
CA ILE A 170 -5.00 17.14 -23.13
C ILE A 170 -4.60 18.14 -24.20
N GLU A 171 -4.94 19.41 -24.04
CA GLU A 171 -4.68 20.45 -25.05
C GLU A 171 -3.20 20.77 -25.19
N ARG A 172 -2.51 20.97 -24.07
CA ARG A 172 -1.12 21.45 -24.04
C ARG A 172 -0.12 20.35 -24.30
N ASP A 173 -0.26 19.20 -23.62
CA ASP A 173 0.83 18.25 -23.45
C ASP A 173 0.58 16.90 -24.15
N LEU A 174 -0.69 16.46 -24.31
CA LEU A 174 -0.98 15.13 -24.82
C LEU A 174 -0.73 15.03 -26.32
N PHE A 175 0.02 14.03 -26.75
CA PHE A 175 0.26 13.71 -28.16
C PHE A 175 0.28 12.20 -28.38
N VAL A 176 0.34 11.76 -29.63
CA VAL A 176 0.41 10.34 -29.99
C VAL A 176 1.82 9.97 -30.40
N LYS A 177 2.35 8.90 -29.81
CA LYS A 177 3.61 8.29 -30.17
C LYS A 177 3.43 6.76 -30.22
N ASP A 178 3.77 6.14 -31.34
CA ASP A 178 3.66 4.69 -31.56
C ASP A 178 2.25 4.13 -31.25
N GLY A 179 1.21 4.89 -31.56
CA GLY A 179 -0.20 4.54 -31.31
C GLY A 179 -0.65 4.69 -29.85
N LEU A 180 0.18 5.23 -28.97
CA LEU A 180 -0.13 5.49 -27.57
C LEU A 180 -0.27 6.98 -27.28
N LEU A 181 -1.24 7.33 -26.47
CA LEU A 181 -1.37 8.67 -25.89
C LEU A 181 -0.19 8.90 -24.95
N THR A 182 0.63 9.90 -25.22
CA THR A 182 1.92 10.10 -24.57
C THR A 182 2.02 11.52 -24.02
N LEU A 183 2.56 11.66 -22.81
CA LEU A 183 2.91 12.93 -22.18
C LEU A 183 4.41 13.22 -22.32
N PRO A 184 4.85 14.49 -22.27
CA PRO A 184 6.25 14.88 -22.54
C PRO A 184 7.29 14.16 -21.65
N HIS A 185 6.94 13.83 -20.42
CA HIS A 185 7.82 13.13 -19.48
C HIS A 185 7.82 11.60 -19.65
N GLY A 186 7.00 11.08 -20.61
CA GLY A 186 7.03 9.66 -21.00
C GLY A 186 5.86 8.80 -20.51
N THR A 187 4.99 9.29 -19.63
CA THR A 187 3.76 8.56 -19.24
C THR A 187 2.86 8.33 -20.45
N GLN A 188 2.31 7.12 -20.55
CA GLN A 188 1.55 6.69 -21.71
C GLN A 188 0.24 6.02 -21.31
N TYR A 189 -0.79 6.19 -22.18
CA TYR A 189 -2.09 5.53 -22.03
C TYR A 189 -2.51 4.91 -23.37
N ARG A 190 -3.31 3.84 -23.31
CA ARG A 190 -3.85 3.14 -24.48
C ARG A 190 -5.19 3.69 -24.92
N ILE A 191 -6.01 4.11 -23.98
CA ILE A 191 -7.36 4.63 -24.23
C ILE A 191 -7.58 5.93 -23.46
N LEU A 192 -8.13 6.94 -24.16
CA LEU A 192 -8.74 8.12 -23.53
C LEU A 192 -10.25 7.89 -23.44
N VAL A 193 -10.80 8.00 -22.24
CA VAL A 193 -12.23 7.89 -21.98
C VAL A 193 -12.87 9.25 -21.81
N LEU A 194 -13.88 9.55 -22.61
CA LEU A 194 -14.65 10.78 -22.48
C LEU A 194 -15.81 10.59 -21.49
N PRO A 195 -16.10 11.58 -20.65
CA PRO A 195 -17.22 11.51 -19.73
C PRO A 195 -18.57 11.55 -20.47
N LYS A 196 -19.62 11.05 -19.85
CA LYS A 196 -20.98 11.09 -20.39
C LYS A 196 -21.59 12.50 -20.25
N LEU A 197 -20.94 13.49 -20.85
CA LEU A 197 -21.37 14.89 -20.88
C LEU A 197 -21.81 15.29 -22.29
N GLU A 198 -22.78 16.19 -22.37
CA GLU A 198 -23.27 16.75 -23.64
C GLU A 198 -22.44 17.92 -24.13
N THR A 199 -21.47 18.40 -23.32
CA THR A 199 -20.73 19.61 -23.59
C THR A 199 -19.24 19.35 -23.72
N MET A 200 -18.60 20.07 -24.65
CA MET A 200 -17.15 20.14 -24.82
C MET A 200 -16.81 21.41 -25.61
N ARG A 201 -15.73 22.12 -25.24
CA ARG A 201 -15.26 23.26 -26.04
C ARG A 201 -14.82 22.80 -27.43
N PRO A 202 -15.07 23.58 -28.48
CA PRO A 202 -14.70 23.21 -29.85
C PRO A 202 -13.17 23.02 -30.02
N GLU A 203 -12.34 23.78 -29.32
CA GLU A 203 -10.87 23.68 -29.34
C GLU A 203 -10.41 22.33 -28.78
N LEU A 204 -10.96 21.90 -27.63
CA LEU A 204 -10.66 20.60 -27.03
C LEU A 204 -11.14 19.45 -27.94
N LEU A 205 -12.33 19.55 -28.51
CA LEU A 205 -12.83 18.55 -29.44
C LEU A 205 -11.97 18.45 -30.71
N ALA A 206 -11.49 19.58 -31.23
CA ALA A 206 -10.55 19.61 -32.35
C ALA A 206 -9.21 18.93 -32.00
N LYS A 207 -8.71 19.16 -30.78
CA LYS A 207 -7.51 18.49 -30.28
C LYS A 207 -7.72 16.97 -30.18
N ILE A 208 -8.86 16.53 -29.64
CA ILE A 208 -9.21 15.09 -29.54
C ILE A 208 -9.31 14.48 -30.94
N LYS A 209 -9.95 15.18 -31.90
CA LYS A 209 -9.98 14.76 -33.32
C LYS A 209 -8.57 14.51 -33.84
N LYS A 210 -7.67 15.48 -33.65
CA LYS A 210 -6.28 15.33 -34.09
C LYS A 210 -5.59 14.14 -33.43
N LEU A 211 -5.76 13.91 -32.13
CA LEU A 211 -5.19 12.76 -31.44
C LEU A 211 -5.68 11.44 -32.06
N ILE A 212 -6.98 11.35 -32.39
CA ILE A 212 -7.53 10.16 -33.05
C ILE A 212 -6.91 10.00 -34.46
N GLU A 213 -6.86 11.08 -35.23
CA GLU A 213 -6.27 11.05 -36.58
C GLU A 213 -4.79 10.62 -36.56
N ASP A 214 -4.05 10.99 -35.51
CA ASP A 214 -2.65 10.64 -35.30
C ASP A 214 -2.46 9.20 -34.79
N GLY A 215 -3.51 8.52 -34.29
CA GLY A 215 -3.46 7.11 -33.91
C GLY A 215 -4.01 6.76 -32.52
N ALA A 216 -4.58 7.71 -31.79
CA ALA A 216 -5.17 7.44 -30.48
C ALA A 216 -6.45 6.61 -30.56
N VAL A 217 -6.72 5.83 -29.50
CA VAL A 217 -8.02 5.23 -29.26
C VAL A 217 -8.78 6.05 -28.22
N VAL A 218 -10.01 6.44 -28.57
CA VAL A 218 -10.88 7.25 -27.70
C VAL A 218 -12.22 6.51 -27.52
N LEU A 219 -12.69 6.41 -26.29
CA LEU A 219 -13.99 5.80 -25.95
C LEU A 219 -14.91 6.84 -25.33
N GLY A 220 -16.10 7.05 -25.91
CA GLY A 220 -17.12 7.91 -25.28
C GLY A 220 -18.18 8.44 -26.24
N PRO A 221 -19.19 9.12 -25.69
CA PRO A 221 -20.29 9.71 -26.46
C PRO A 221 -19.88 10.98 -27.19
N ALA A 222 -20.65 11.36 -28.21
CA ALA A 222 -20.53 12.62 -28.92
C ALA A 222 -21.03 13.79 -28.04
N PRO A 223 -20.25 14.88 -27.90
CA PRO A 223 -20.77 16.12 -27.35
C PRO A 223 -21.75 16.78 -28.34
N LYS A 224 -22.67 17.59 -27.80
CA LYS A 224 -23.73 18.24 -28.61
C LYS A 224 -23.54 19.75 -28.73
N ARG A 225 -22.87 20.39 -27.79
CA ARG A 225 -22.71 21.83 -27.71
C ARG A 225 -21.50 22.26 -26.87
N SER A 226 -21.16 23.54 -26.93
CA SER A 226 -20.18 24.16 -26.02
C SER A 226 -20.71 24.25 -24.58
N PRO A 227 -19.83 24.18 -23.55
CA PRO A 227 -20.22 24.29 -22.16
C PRO A 227 -20.61 25.69 -21.71
N SER A 228 -20.31 26.74 -22.50
CA SER A 228 -20.52 28.14 -22.13
C SER A 228 -21.21 28.95 -23.23
N GLY A 229 -21.61 30.18 -22.91
CA GLY A 229 -22.12 31.15 -23.89
C GLY A 229 -21.03 31.84 -24.71
N GLU A 230 -19.77 31.52 -24.51
CA GLU A 230 -18.67 32.09 -25.30
C GLU A 230 -18.82 31.76 -26.79
N SER A 231 -18.73 32.78 -27.63
CA SER A 231 -18.88 32.65 -29.08
C SER A 231 -20.20 31.98 -29.55
N PHE A 232 -21.26 32.03 -28.72
CA PHE A 232 -22.58 31.51 -29.10
C PHE A 232 -23.19 32.31 -30.26
N PRO A 233 -23.84 31.66 -31.27
CA PRO A 233 -24.04 30.20 -31.43
C PRO A 233 -22.94 29.52 -32.27
N THR A 234 -21.86 30.20 -32.58
CA THR A 234 -20.82 29.68 -33.48
C THR A 234 -20.07 28.50 -32.86
N ALA A 235 -19.77 28.57 -31.56
CA ALA A 235 -19.12 27.47 -30.81
C ALA A 235 -19.94 26.19 -30.84
N ASP A 236 -21.25 26.29 -30.63
CA ASP A 236 -22.15 25.13 -30.69
C ASP A 236 -22.17 24.47 -32.07
N ARG A 237 -22.26 25.28 -33.14
CA ARG A 237 -22.20 24.76 -34.50
C ARG A 237 -20.86 24.10 -34.84
N GLN A 238 -19.75 24.59 -34.27
CA GLN A 238 -18.44 23.96 -34.43
C GLN A 238 -18.40 22.59 -33.73
N VAL A 239 -18.93 22.50 -32.51
CA VAL A 239 -19.04 21.22 -31.79
C VAL A 239 -19.90 20.25 -32.57
N GLU A 240 -21.10 20.65 -33.01
CA GLU A 240 -22.00 19.79 -33.81
C GLU A 240 -21.32 19.26 -35.07
N LYS A 241 -20.60 20.14 -35.79
CA LYS A 241 -19.87 19.75 -37.00
C LYS A 241 -18.77 18.74 -36.71
N LEU A 242 -17.89 19.04 -35.73
CA LEU A 242 -16.78 18.14 -35.37
C LEU A 242 -17.28 16.80 -34.83
N ALA A 243 -18.30 16.82 -33.98
CA ALA A 243 -18.93 15.61 -33.47
C ALA A 243 -19.57 14.78 -34.58
N GLY A 244 -20.29 15.44 -35.52
CA GLY A 244 -20.87 14.79 -36.70
C GLY A 244 -19.82 14.10 -37.58
N GLU A 245 -18.65 14.73 -37.77
CA GLU A 245 -17.53 14.15 -38.51
C GLU A 245 -16.93 12.93 -37.78
N LEU A 246 -16.71 13.02 -36.47
CA LEU A 246 -16.05 11.98 -35.69
C LEU A 246 -16.95 10.77 -35.43
N TRP A 247 -18.19 10.96 -34.97
CA TRP A 247 -19.11 9.90 -34.59
C TRP A 247 -19.98 9.39 -35.76
N SER A 248 -19.81 9.94 -36.98
CA SER A 248 -20.53 9.45 -38.14
C SER A 248 -20.38 7.94 -38.31
N GLY A 249 -21.51 7.22 -38.44
CA GLY A 249 -21.54 5.77 -38.57
C GLY A 249 -21.48 4.97 -37.27
N LEU A 250 -21.34 5.62 -36.10
CA LEU A 250 -21.43 4.98 -34.78
C LEU A 250 -22.84 5.11 -34.21
N ASP A 251 -23.44 4.00 -33.80
CA ASP A 251 -24.72 3.99 -33.10
C ASP A 251 -24.61 3.49 -31.63
N GLY A 252 -23.42 3.01 -31.23
CA GLY A 252 -23.14 2.45 -29.90
C GLY A 252 -23.85 1.14 -29.59
N ARG A 253 -24.49 0.51 -30.59
CA ARG A 253 -25.24 -0.75 -30.50
C ARG A 253 -24.74 -1.77 -31.50
N SER A 254 -25.03 -1.58 -32.77
CA SER A 254 -24.59 -2.44 -33.85
C SER A 254 -23.21 -2.05 -34.38
N VAL A 255 -22.92 -0.76 -34.42
CA VAL A 255 -21.62 -0.23 -34.82
C VAL A 255 -21.01 0.52 -33.61
N LYS A 256 -20.07 -0.13 -32.94
CA LYS A 256 -19.42 0.39 -31.70
C LYS A 256 -18.01 0.94 -31.92
N ALA A 257 -17.43 0.77 -33.12
CA ALA A 257 -16.06 1.21 -33.43
C ALA A 257 -15.97 1.77 -34.85
N VAL A 258 -15.20 2.82 -35.05
CA VAL A 258 -14.92 3.39 -36.36
C VAL A 258 -13.49 3.94 -36.42
N LYS A 259 -12.79 3.65 -37.52
CA LYS A 259 -11.48 4.22 -37.81
C LYS A 259 -11.61 5.69 -38.23
N ARG A 260 -10.70 6.54 -37.69
CA ARG A 260 -10.55 7.94 -38.08
C ARG A 260 -9.04 8.23 -38.18
N GLY A 261 -8.56 8.48 -39.40
CA GLY A 261 -7.13 8.58 -39.64
C GLY A 261 -6.41 7.25 -39.25
N LYS A 262 -5.41 7.35 -38.39
CA LYS A 262 -4.64 6.18 -37.89
C LYS A 262 -5.24 5.56 -36.62
N GLY A 263 -6.11 6.29 -35.94
CA GLY A 263 -6.71 5.86 -34.67
C GLY A 263 -8.15 5.37 -34.81
N GLU A 264 -8.81 5.26 -33.68
CA GLU A 264 -10.12 4.68 -33.59
C GLU A 264 -10.99 5.34 -32.53
N LEU A 265 -12.26 5.55 -32.85
CA LEU A 265 -13.28 6.04 -31.94
C LEU A 265 -14.22 4.89 -31.58
N LEU A 266 -14.41 4.67 -30.28
CA LEU A 266 -15.26 3.64 -29.70
C LEU A 266 -16.45 4.28 -28.99
N PHE A 267 -17.61 3.66 -29.09
CA PHE A 267 -18.83 4.11 -28.42
C PHE A 267 -19.75 2.94 -28.04
N GLY A 268 -20.36 2.99 -26.85
CA GLY A 268 -21.30 1.96 -26.39
C GLY A 268 -20.64 0.64 -25.99
N MET A 269 -19.34 0.65 -25.68
CA MET A 269 -18.59 -0.48 -25.14
C MET A 269 -18.43 -0.35 -23.62
N THR A 270 -18.39 -1.48 -22.93
CA THR A 270 -17.80 -1.57 -21.59
C THR A 270 -16.29 -1.39 -21.70
N MET A 271 -15.60 -1.11 -20.58
CA MET A 271 -14.14 -1.02 -20.60
C MET A 271 -13.49 -2.36 -20.95
N GLU A 272 -14.05 -3.48 -20.49
CA GLU A 272 -13.56 -4.81 -20.84
C GLU A 272 -13.67 -5.10 -22.35
N GLU A 273 -14.82 -4.74 -22.97
CA GLU A 273 -15.00 -4.85 -24.42
C GLU A 273 -13.97 -3.98 -25.18
N ALA A 274 -13.75 -2.74 -24.72
CA ALA A 274 -12.82 -1.81 -25.37
C ALA A 274 -11.36 -2.28 -25.26
N LEU A 275 -10.92 -2.71 -24.09
CA LEU A 275 -9.57 -3.25 -23.87
C LEU A 275 -9.32 -4.51 -24.70
N LYS A 276 -10.29 -5.41 -24.73
CA LYS A 276 -10.24 -6.62 -25.57
C LYS A 276 -10.18 -6.27 -27.06
N HIS A 277 -10.98 -5.30 -27.51
CA HIS A 277 -11.02 -4.83 -28.90
C HIS A 277 -9.65 -4.35 -29.40
N ILE A 278 -8.92 -3.62 -28.54
CA ILE A 278 -7.57 -3.14 -28.87
C ILE A 278 -6.46 -4.15 -28.57
N GLY A 279 -6.79 -5.36 -28.12
CA GLY A 279 -5.82 -6.40 -27.78
C GLY A 279 -4.97 -6.08 -26.54
N CYS A 280 -5.47 -5.25 -25.63
CA CYS A 280 -4.79 -4.92 -24.38
C CYS A 280 -5.06 -6.01 -23.33
N VAL A 281 -4.01 -6.78 -22.96
CA VAL A 281 -4.09 -7.76 -21.89
C VAL A 281 -3.89 -7.08 -20.53
N PRO A 282 -4.39 -7.66 -19.41
CA PRO A 282 -4.16 -7.13 -18.08
C PRO A 282 -2.68 -6.89 -17.78
N ASP A 283 -2.37 -5.79 -17.12
CA ASP A 283 -1.02 -5.47 -16.67
C ASP A 283 -0.58 -6.39 -15.52
N CYS A 284 -1.51 -6.71 -14.63
CA CYS A 284 -1.36 -7.74 -13.60
C CYS A 284 -2.62 -8.61 -13.55
N GLY A 285 -2.61 -9.74 -14.26
CA GLY A 285 -3.71 -10.69 -14.29
C GLY A 285 -3.91 -11.35 -12.92
N LEU A 286 -4.99 -11.01 -12.23
CA LEU A 286 -5.37 -11.51 -10.91
C LEU A 286 -6.75 -12.20 -11.00
N PRO A 287 -7.01 -13.25 -10.18
CA PRO A 287 -8.38 -13.76 -10.03
C PRO A 287 -9.33 -12.64 -9.59
N ALA A 288 -10.56 -12.67 -10.08
CA ALA A 288 -11.55 -11.60 -9.83
C ALA A 288 -11.82 -11.39 -8.31
N ASP A 289 -11.85 -12.48 -7.56
CA ASP A 289 -12.10 -12.52 -6.12
C ASP A 289 -10.85 -12.40 -5.24
N ALA A 290 -9.64 -12.39 -5.82
CA ALA A 290 -8.41 -12.27 -5.05
C ALA A 290 -8.38 -10.92 -4.29
N PRO A 291 -8.16 -10.91 -2.98
CA PRO A 291 -8.12 -9.68 -2.18
C PRO A 291 -6.77 -8.96 -2.32
N VAL A 292 -6.30 -8.81 -3.55
CA VAL A 292 -4.98 -8.26 -3.86
C VAL A 292 -5.13 -7.00 -4.69
N LEU A 293 -4.40 -5.96 -4.29
CA LEU A 293 -4.19 -4.73 -5.04
C LEU A 293 -2.75 -4.69 -5.55
N TYR A 294 -2.53 -3.92 -6.61
CA TYR A 294 -1.19 -3.73 -7.17
C TYR A 294 -1.00 -2.30 -7.71
N GLY A 295 0.26 -1.88 -7.76
CA GLY A 295 0.74 -0.73 -8.52
C GLY A 295 1.94 -1.14 -9.35
N HIS A 296 2.17 -0.50 -10.51
CA HIS A 296 3.27 -0.81 -11.41
C HIS A 296 4.06 0.44 -11.78
N ARG A 297 5.39 0.35 -11.67
CA ARG A 297 6.34 1.39 -12.10
C ARG A 297 7.32 0.82 -13.10
N SER A 298 7.61 1.56 -14.17
CA SER A 298 8.67 1.22 -15.13
C SER A 298 9.82 2.20 -15.00
N ALA A 299 11.01 1.70 -14.69
CA ALA A 299 12.21 2.48 -14.39
C ALA A 299 13.39 1.99 -15.23
N GLY A 300 13.58 2.55 -16.42
CA GLY A 300 14.61 2.13 -17.36
C GLY A 300 14.40 0.67 -17.77
N ASP A 301 15.37 -0.20 -17.39
CA ASP A 301 15.31 -1.63 -17.69
C ASP A 301 14.55 -2.46 -16.63
N ALA A 302 13.97 -1.84 -15.64
CA ALA A 302 13.25 -2.53 -14.55
C ALA A 302 11.76 -2.25 -14.59
N ASP A 303 10.96 -3.30 -14.37
CA ASP A 303 9.54 -3.21 -14.06
C ASP A 303 9.33 -3.62 -12.61
N ILE A 304 8.60 -2.80 -11.85
CA ILE A 304 8.47 -2.85 -10.40
C ILE A 304 6.99 -2.93 -10.05
N TYR A 305 6.50 -4.11 -9.70
CA TYR A 305 5.14 -4.30 -9.23
C TYR A 305 5.13 -4.31 -7.70
N PHE A 306 4.36 -3.44 -7.09
CA PHE A 306 4.02 -3.51 -5.67
C PHE A 306 2.69 -4.22 -5.53
N ILE A 307 2.66 -5.33 -4.81
CA ILE A 307 1.46 -6.13 -4.57
C ILE A 307 1.14 -6.17 -3.09
N SER A 308 -0.14 -6.14 -2.73
CA SER A 308 -0.60 -6.13 -1.35
C SER A 308 -1.82 -7.01 -1.14
N ASN A 309 -1.72 -7.94 -0.19
CA ASN A 309 -2.85 -8.67 0.35
C ASN A 309 -3.65 -7.75 1.30
N GLN A 310 -4.91 -7.55 1.00
CA GLN A 310 -5.78 -6.63 1.73
C GLN A 310 -6.59 -7.30 2.85
N LYS A 311 -6.36 -8.61 3.12
CA LYS A 311 -7.07 -9.38 4.14
C LYS A 311 -6.17 -9.95 5.22
N ASP A 312 -6.76 -10.20 6.38
CA ASP A 312 -6.14 -10.85 7.55
C ASP A 312 -6.14 -12.38 7.41
N GLU A 313 -5.75 -12.85 6.23
CA GLU A 313 -5.59 -14.28 5.93
C GLU A 313 -4.43 -14.52 4.98
N MET A 314 -3.80 -15.67 5.09
CA MET A 314 -2.77 -16.10 4.15
C MET A 314 -3.42 -16.55 2.85
N ILE A 315 -2.90 -16.08 1.73
CA ILE A 315 -3.38 -16.41 0.40
C ILE A 315 -2.27 -16.98 -0.48
N GLU A 316 -2.63 -17.87 -1.39
CA GLU A 316 -1.79 -18.35 -2.47
C GLU A 316 -2.40 -17.93 -3.80
N ILE A 317 -1.62 -17.27 -4.64
CA ILE A 317 -2.06 -16.70 -5.91
C ILE A 317 -1.04 -16.97 -7.02
N ARG A 318 -1.49 -16.86 -8.25
CA ARG A 318 -0.65 -16.99 -9.46
C ARG A 318 -0.90 -15.80 -10.39
N PRO A 319 -0.47 -14.57 -10.02
CA PRO A 319 -0.62 -13.41 -10.90
C PRO A 319 0.16 -13.58 -12.19
N GLU A 320 -0.39 -13.07 -13.29
CA GLU A 320 0.27 -12.96 -14.58
C GLU A 320 0.69 -11.51 -14.81
N PHE A 321 1.99 -11.24 -14.73
CA PHE A 321 2.57 -9.91 -14.99
C PHE A 321 2.80 -9.72 -16.49
N ARG A 322 2.43 -8.60 -17.06
CA ARG A 322 2.60 -8.26 -18.49
C ARG A 322 4.06 -7.99 -18.88
N ILE A 323 4.97 -8.79 -18.35
CA ILE A 323 6.41 -8.75 -18.59
C ILE A 323 6.89 -10.09 -19.13
N ARG A 324 7.72 -10.06 -20.16
CA ARG A 324 8.31 -11.26 -20.77
C ARG A 324 9.83 -11.21 -20.69
N SER A 325 10.47 -12.37 -20.78
CA SER A 325 11.92 -12.53 -20.91
C SER A 325 12.74 -11.93 -19.79
N ARG A 326 12.12 -11.74 -18.60
CA ARG A 326 12.82 -11.26 -17.40
C ARG A 326 12.58 -12.18 -16.21
N GLN A 327 13.63 -12.30 -15.38
CA GLN A 327 13.59 -13.09 -14.14
C GLN A 327 12.82 -12.35 -13.06
N PRO A 328 11.78 -12.96 -12.45
CA PRO A 328 11.12 -12.37 -11.29
C PRO A 328 12.00 -12.44 -10.04
N GLU A 329 12.07 -11.34 -9.32
CA GLU A 329 12.67 -11.23 -8.00
C GLU A 329 11.60 -10.76 -6.99
N LEU A 330 11.65 -11.26 -5.75
CA LEU A 330 10.87 -10.74 -4.64
C LEU A 330 11.76 -9.84 -3.78
N TRP A 331 11.32 -8.59 -3.60
CA TRP A 331 11.95 -7.61 -2.73
C TRP A 331 11.02 -7.34 -1.55
N ASP A 332 11.41 -7.82 -0.39
CA ASP A 332 10.66 -7.65 0.84
C ASP A 332 10.94 -6.28 1.46
N ALA A 333 9.97 -5.38 1.40
CA ALA A 333 10.11 -4.05 1.97
C ALA A 333 10.21 -4.06 3.50
N THR A 334 9.67 -5.06 4.17
CA THR A 334 9.69 -5.19 5.64
C THR A 334 11.11 -5.45 6.14
N THR A 335 11.82 -6.39 5.52
CA THR A 335 13.16 -6.78 5.94
C THR A 335 14.28 -6.14 5.09
N GLY A 336 13.96 -5.71 3.86
CA GLY A 336 14.93 -5.27 2.85
C GLY A 336 15.62 -6.43 2.11
N ARG A 337 15.15 -7.66 2.30
CA ARG A 337 15.71 -8.85 1.66
C ARG A 337 15.27 -8.93 0.20
N ILE A 338 16.22 -9.30 -0.67
CA ILE A 338 15.98 -9.54 -2.09
C ILE A 338 16.30 -11.01 -2.37
N ARG A 339 15.39 -11.68 -3.09
CA ARG A 339 15.60 -13.06 -3.55
C ARG A 339 15.02 -13.30 -4.93
N THR A 340 15.63 -14.16 -5.70
CA THR A 340 15.10 -14.67 -6.96
C THR A 340 13.90 -15.59 -6.70
N LEU A 341 12.92 -15.55 -7.59
CA LEU A 341 11.83 -16.51 -7.63
C LEU A 341 12.10 -17.51 -8.75
N PRO A 342 12.57 -18.74 -8.45
CA PRO A 342 12.95 -19.72 -9.45
C PRO A 342 11.76 -20.37 -10.16
N ALA A 343 10.58 -20.38 -9.53
CA ALA A 343 9.36 -20.91 -10.14
C ALA A 343 8.57 -19.82 -10.84
N TYR A 344 8.41 -19.91 -12.12
CA TYR A 344 7.56 -19.05 -12.95
C TYR A 344 7.27 -19.72 -14.31
N GLU A 345 6.28 -19.20 -15.03
CA GLU A 345 5.90 -19.68 -16.36
C GLU A 345 5.78 -18.48 -17.32
N VAL A 346 6.45 -18.55 -18.46
CA VAL A 346 6.33 -17.52 -19.51
C VAL A 346 5.19 -17.92 -20.44
N THR A 347 4.24 -17.03 -20.62
CA THR A 347 3.05 -17.20 -21.47
C THR A 347 3.10 -16.28 -22.69
N ALA A 348 2.08 -16.35 -23.52
CA ALA A 348 1.88 -15.40 -24.60
C ALA A 348 1.58 -13.98 -24.10
N ALA A 349 0.95 -13.82 -22.94
CA ALA A 349 0.56 -12.53 -22.37
C ALA A 349 1.61 -11.94 -21.42
N GLY A 350 2.40 -12.79 -20.72
CA GLY A 350 3.33 -12.29 -19.72
C GLY A 350 4.13 -13.38 -19.00
N THR A 351 4.32 -13.18 -17.70
CA THR A 351 5.01 -14.14 -16.80
C THR A 351 4.10 -14.41 -15.60
N VAL A 352 3.70 -15.66 -15.43
CA VAL A 352 2.94 -16.15 -14.27
C VAL A 352 3.91 -16.53 -13.16
N VAL A 353 3.72 -15.96 -11.97
CA VAL A 353 4.58 -16.21 -10.81
C VAL A 353 3.75 -16.73 -9.63
N PRO A 354 4.00 -17.96 -9.14
CA PRO A 354 3.34 -18.45 -7.93
C PRO A 354 3.81 -17.67 -6.70
N LEU A 355 2.88 -17.07 -5.99
CA LEU A 355 3.13 -16.25 -4.80
C LEU A 355 2.30 -16.71 -3.61
N LYS A 356 2.86 -16.54 -2.43
CA LYS A 356 2.21 -16.72 -1.14
C LYS A 356 2.35 -15.42 -0.36
N LEU A 357 1.24 -14.86 0.09
CA LEU A 357 1.21 -13.64 0.88
C LEU A 357 0.54 -13.94 2.24
N TYR A 358 1.22 -13.55 3.31
CA TYR A 358 0.68 -13.65 4.67
C TYR A 358 -0.40 -12.57 4.92
N PRO A 359 -1.10 -12.58 6.07
CA PRO A 359 -2.06 -11.55 6.43
C PRO A 359 -1.48 -10.15 6.26
N TYR A 360 -2.17 -9.31 5.45
CA TYR A 360 -1.76 -7.94 5.11
C TYR A 360 -0.32 -7.80 4.59
N GLU A 361 0.29 -8.87 4.09
CA GLU A 361 1.63 -8.80 3.51
C GLU A 361 1.61 -8.07 2.17
N SER A 362 2.66 -7.29 1.95
CA SER A 362 2.97 -6.69 0.66
C SER A 362 4.42 -6.95 0.26
N ALA A 363 4.67 -7.01 -1.03
CA ALA A 363 5.98 -7.25 -1.58
C ALA A 363 6.15 -6.54 -2.93
N PHE A 364 7.38 -6.27 -3.31
CA PHE A 364 7.71 -5.91 -4.68
C PHE A 364 8.07 -7.16 -5.48
N ILE A 365 7.47 -7.29 -6.66
CA ILE A 365 7.90 -8.25 -7.68
C ILE A 365 8.62 -7.45 -8.76
N VAL A 366 9.93 -7.66 -8.87
CA VAL A 366 10.81 -6.85 -9.71
C VAL A 366 11.34 -7.67 -10.87
N PHE A 367 11.23 -7.13 -12.07
CA PHE A 367 11.74 -7.72 -13.31
C PHE A 367 12.83 -6.81 -13.88
N ARG A 368 14.11 -7.10 -13.62
CA ARG A 368 15.25 -6.27 -14.06
C ARG A 368 16.39 -7.04 -14.73
N ARG A 369 16.39 -8.35 -14.60
CA ARG A 369 17.42 -9.21 -15.19
C ARG A 369 16.84 -10.06 -16.31
N SER A 370 17.65 -10.42 -17.29
CA SER A 370 17.25 -11.39 -18.30
C SER A 370 16.80 -12.69 -17.66
N ALA A 371 15.74 -13.29 -18.19
CA ALA A 371 15.23 -14.55 -17.69
C ALA A 371 16.27 -15.65 -17.84
N THR A 372 16.42 -16.43 -16.77
CA THR A 372 17.06 -17.74 -16.81
C THR A 372 15.99 -18.80 -17.08
N LYS A 373 16.40 -20.05 -17.29
CA LYS A 373 15.42 -21.14 -17.37
C LYS A 373 14.73 -21.28 -15.99
N ALA A 374 13.41 -21.26 -15.97
CA ALA A 374 12.65 -21.53 -14.75
C ALA A 374 12.95 -22.94 -14.23
N GLU A 375 13.09 -23.09 -12.91
CA GLU A 375 13.33 -24.39 -12.27
C GLU A 375 12.02 -25.21 -12.18
N GLY A 376 10.88 -24.57 -12.39
CA GLY A 376 9.56 -25.18 -12.38
C GLY A 376 8.47 -24.14 -12.23
N THR A 377 7.24 -24.61 -11.95
CA THR A 377 6.07 -23.78 -11.76
C THR A 377 5.42 -23.95 -10.38
N GLY A 378 6.05 -24.75 -9.51
CA GLY A 378 5.55 -25.09 -8.18
C GLY A 378 5.78 -23.99 -7.14
N LEU A 379 4.77 -23.68 -6.33
CA LEU A 379 4.85 -22.69 -5.26
C LEU A 379 6.00 -22.97 -4.27
N GLN A 380 6.25 -24.26 -3.96
CA GLN A 380 7.26 -24.67 -2.99
C GLN A 380 8.69 -24.29 -3.37
N LEU A 381 8.97 -24.14 -4.67
CA LEU A 381 10.28 -23.63 -5.14
C LEU A 381 10.48 -22.16 -4.76
N ASN A 382 9.41 -21.35 -4.79
CA ASN A 382 9.44 -19.96 -4.38
C ASN A 382 9.30 -19.80 -2.85
N TYR A 383 8.61 -20.73 -2.20
CA TYR A 383 8.32 -20.71 -0.76
C TYR A 383 8.55 -22.09 -0.14
N PRO A 384 9.82 -22.43 0.15
CA PRO A 384 10.17 -23.71 0.78
C PRO A 384 9.44 -23.91 2.09
N VAL A 385 9.14 -25.16 2.39
CA VAL A 385 8.45 -25.54 3.64
C VAL A 385 9.42 -25.36 4.81
N LEU A 386 8.96 -24.66 5.84
CA LEU A 386 9.67 -24.53 7.10
C LEU A 386 9.36 -25.70 8.01
N GLN A 387 10.40 -26.33 8.55
CA GLN A 387 10.25 -27.40 9.56
C GLN A 387 10.60 -26.87 10.94
N THR A 388 9.76 -27.14 11.92
CA THR A 388 10.04 -26.82 13.32
C THR A 388 11.15 -27.73 13.84
N LEU A 389 12.26 -27.13 14.27
CA LEU A 389 13.39 -27.83 14.90
C LEU A 389 13.25 -27.87 16.42
N VAL A 390 12.86 -26.75 17.01
CA VAL A 390 12.73 -26.57 18.46
C VAL A 390 11.52 -25.72 18.75
N ARG A 391 10.69 -26.16 19.69
CA ARG A 391 9.72 -25.30 20.36
C ARG A 391 10.35 -24.79 21.65
N LEU A 392 10.27 -23.51 21.92
CA LEU A 392 10.84 -22.90 23.11
C LEU A 392 9.83 -22.97 24.26
N ASP A 393 9.71 -24.15 24.89
CA ASP A 393 8.80 -24.40 26.01
C ASP A 393 9.47 -24.18 27.39
N ALA A 394 10.73 -23.78 27.41
CA ALA A 394 11.44 -23.50 28.67
C ALA A 394 10.81 -22.28 29.37
N PRO A 395 10.92 -22.21 30.70
CA PRO A 395 10.46 -21.02 31.42
C PRO A 395 11.11 -19.77 30.90
N TRP A 396 10.32 -18.70 30.83
CA TRP A 396 10.75 -17.39 30.37
C TRP A 396 10.98 -16.47 31.57
N LYS A 397 12.16 -15.89 31.66
CA LYS A 397 12.39 -14.76 32.55
C LYS A 397 11.79 -13.53 31.90
N VAL A 398 10.84 -12.87 32.58
CA VAL A 398 10.12 -11.71 32.08
C VAL A 398 10.43 -10.50 32.96
N SER A 399 10.91 -9.43 32.36
CA SER A 399 11.25 -8.18 33.05
C SER A 399 10.48 -7.02 32.42
N PHE A 400 10.12 -6.04 33.23
CA PHE A 400 9.32 -4.89 32.83
C PHE A 400 10.12 -3.60 33.03
N GLU A 401 9.80 -2.58 32.24
CA GLU A 401 10.47 -1.28 32.32
C GLU A 401 10.15 -0.58 33.64
N GLU A 402 11.17 -0.35 34.47
CA GLU A 402 11.01 0.24 35.80
C GLU A 402 10.48 1.69 35.74
N LYS A 403 10.98 2.49 34.79
CA LYS A 403 10.52 3.87 34.58
C LYS A 403 8.99 3.95 34.41
N ARG A 404 8.38 2.93 33.79
CA ARG A 404 6.94 2.82 33.56
C ARG A 404 6.19 2.07 34.67
N ARG A 405 6.80 2.00 35.87
CA ARG A 405 6.23 1.35 37.05
C ARG A 405 5.79 -0.09 36.76
N GLY A 406 6.63 -0.81 36.03
CA GLY A 406 6.45 -2.23 35.78
C GLY A 406 6.62 -3.05 37.06
N PRO A 407 5.99 -4.25 37.14
CA PRO A 407 6.20 -5.15 38.27
C PRO A 407 7.61 -5.70 38.29
N ALA A 408 8.00 -6.27 39.43
CA ALA A 408 9.29 -6.95 39.55
C ALA A 408 9.40 -8.10 38.53
N SER A 409 10.66 -8.43 38.14
CA SER A 409 10.94 -9.54 37.23
C SER A 409 10.34 -10.85 37.74
N GLN A 410 9.71 -11.60 36.83
CA GLN A 410 9.01 -12.86 37.13
C GLN A 410 9.46 -13.96 36.18
N THR A 411 9.14 -15.19 36.56
CA THR A 411 9.31 -16.36 35.67
C THR A 411 7.94 -16.83 35.19
N PHE A 412 7.74 -16.76 33.87
CA PHE A 412 6.53 -17.29 33.22
C PHE A 412 6.80 -18.73 32.80
N ALA A 413 6.00 -19.67 33.31
CA ALA A 413 6.08 -21.08 32.92
C ALA A 413 5.70 -21.29 31.43
N ARG A 414 4.86 -20.40 30.89
CA ARG A 414 4.43 -20.38 29.49
C ARG A 414 4.19 -18.92 29.05
N LEU A 415 4.30 -18.68 27.75
CA LEU A 415 3.92 -17.41 27.15
C LEU A 415 2.40 -17.26 27.14
N GLU A 416 1.93 -16.03 27.30
CA GLU A 416 0.52 -15.69 27.34
C GLU A 416 0.25 -14.26 26.89
N ASP A 417 -0.98 -14.00 26.50
CA ASP A 417 -1.49 -12.63 26.38
C ASP A 417 -1.60 -12.01 27.77
N ILE A 418 -0.68 -11.10 28.10
CA ILE A 418 -0.61 -10.52 29.44
C ILE A 418 -1.82 -9.65 29.79
N SER A 419 -2.62 -9.22 28.83
CA SER A 419 -3.88 -8.52 29.08
C SER A 419 -4.91 -9.41 29.80
N LYS A 420 -4.68 -10.72 29.86
CA LYS A 420 -5.50 -11.72 30.55
C LYS A 420 -4.92 -12.15 31.91
N ASN A 421 -3.76 -11.60 32.30
CA ASN A 421 -3.09 -11.98 33.55
C ASN A 421 -3.95 -11.55 34.77
N GLU A 422 -3.95 -12.37 35.81
CA GLU A 422 -4.71 -12.12 37.05
C GLU A 422 -4.17 -10.91 37.82
N ASN A 423 -2.85 -10.69 37.78
CA ASN A 423 -2.20 -9.55 38.42
C ASN A 423 -2.50 -8.25 37.64
N PRO A 424 -3.19 -7.26 38.24
CA PRO A 424 -3.52 -6.00 37.58
C PRO A 424 -2.31 -5.21 37.09
N ASP A 425 -1.16 -5.28 37.80
CA ASP A 425 0.06 -4.59 37.40
C ASP A 425 0.68 -5.16 36.10
N ILE A 426 0.41 -6.43 35.80
CA ILE A 426 0.78 -7.08 34.53
C ILE A 426 -0.31 -6.85 33.50
N ARG A 427 -1.57 -7.09 33.85
CA ARG A 427 -2.72 -6.99 32.93
C ARG A 427 -2.85 -5.61 32.26
N TYR A 428 -2.63 -4.55 33.03
CA TYR A 428 -2.71 -3.17 32.55
C TYR A 428 -1.33 -2.58 32.22
N TYR A 429 -0.28 -3.40 32.12
CA TYR A 429 1.04 -2.89 31.84
C TYR A 429 1.15 -2.30 30.45
N SER A 430 1.81 -1.14 30.34
CA SER A 430 2.14 -0.46 29.08
C SER A 430 3.59 -0.01 29.12
N GLY A 431 4.38 -0.42 28.13
CA GLY A 431 5.82 -0.15 28.08
C GLY A 431 6.58 -1.28 27.37
N THR A 432 7.87 -1.35 27.66
CA THR A 432 8.76 -2.39 27.15
C THR A 432 8.79 -3.59 28.10
N ILE A 433 8.76 -4.79 27.53
CA ILE A 433 8.84 -6.05 28.24
C ILE A 433 9.96 -6.88 27.61
N TRP A 434 10.88 -7.36 28.43
CA TRP A 434 11.97 -8.24 27.98
C TRP A 434 11.66 -9.69 28.37
N TYR A 435 11.74 -10.58 27.39
CA TYR A 435 11.56 -12.03 27.54
C TYR A 435 12.90 -12.69 27.25
N GLU A 436 13.40 -13.47 28.21
CA GLU A 436 14.66 -14.20 28.08
C GLU A 436 14.43 -15.71 28.29
N THR A 437 15.03 -16.51 27.41
CA THR A 437 15.07 -17.96 27.56
C THR A 437 16.29 -18.55 26.84
N GLU A 438 16.47 -19.86 26.94
CA GLU A 438 17.56 -20.59 26.31
C GLU A 438 17.06 -21.84 25.60
N PHE A 439 17.74 -22.22 24.54
CA PHE A 439 17.51 -23.48 23.85
C PHE A 439 18.82 -24.15 23.45
N LYS A 440 18.77 -25.45 23.13
CA LYS A 440 19.93 -26.22 22.67
C LYS A 440 19.69 -26.83 21.30
N LEU A 441 20.67 -26.71 20.40
CA LEU A 441 20.71 -27.44 19.15
C LEU A 441 21.78 -28.55 19.22
N LYS A 442 21.39 -29.79 18.92
CA LYS A 442 22.33 -30.93 18.82
C LYS A 442 23.28 -30.75 17.64
N LYS A 443 22.77 -30.26 16.52
CA LYS A 443 23.51 -29.93 15.28
C LYS A 443 22.89 -28.67 14.70
N LYS A 444 23.71 -27.76 14.13
CA LYS A 444 23.23 -26.63 13.32
C LYS A 444 22.90 -27.18 11.93
N PRO A 445 21.68 -27.02 11.40
CA PRO A 445 21.35 -27.35 10.01
C PRO A 445 22.12 -26.49 9.01
N GLU A 446 22.18 -26.93 7.76
CA GLU A 446 22.80 -26.16 6.67
C GLU A 446 21.85 -25.10 6.08
N GLY A 447 20.55 -25.29 6.18
CA GLY A 447 19.52 -24.36 5.70
C GLY A 447 19.38 -23.10 6.52
N GLU A 448 18.56 -22.17 6.01
CA GLU A 448 18.23 -20.94 6.75
C GLU A 448 17.41 -21.25 8.00
N LEU A 449 17.75 -20.56 9.08
CA LEU A 449 17.07 -20.68 10.37
C LEU A 449 16.28 -19.43 10.69
N TYR A 450 15.06 -19.64 11.17
CA TYR A 450 14.17 -18.54 11.57
C TYR A 450 13.73 -18.74 13.03
N LEU A 451 13.72 -17.64 13.79
CA LEU A 451 12.95 -17.55 15.01
C LEU A 451 11.55 -17.06 14.65
N ASN A 452 10.56 -17.92 14.84
CA ASN A 452 9.16 -17.60 14.63
C ASN A 452 8.51 -17.29 15.98
N LEU A 453 8.12 -16.03 16.18
CA LEU A 453 7.45 -15.56 17.39
C LEU A 453 5.95 -15.88 17.40
N ASN A 454 5.42 -16.28 16.24
CA ASN A 454 4.03 -16.62 15.98
C ASN A 454 3.03 -15.49 16.27
N ASP A 455 2.95 -15.01 17.51
CA ASP A 455 2.03 -13.93 17.89
C ASP A 455 2.68 -12.95 18.88
N VAL A 456 2.61 -11.66 18.55
CA VAL A 456 3.20 -10.55 19.31
C VAL A 456 2.14 -9.47 19.49
N GLY A 457 2.01 -8.93 20.69
CA GLY A 457 0.98 -7.94 21.02
C GLY A 457 1.08 -6.64 20.26
N VAL A 458 2.29 -6.12 19.96
CA VAL A 458 2.50 -4.93 19.11
C VAL A 458 3.71 -5.12 18.21
N MET A 459 4.93 -4.97 18.74
CA MET A 459 6.18 -5.07 17.99
C MET A 459 7.24 -5.73 18.87
N ALA A 460 8.24 -6.36 18.22
CA ALA A 460 9.35 -6.95 18.96
C ALA A 460 10.69 -6.80 18.24
N LYS A 461 11.77 -6.63 19.01
CA LYS A 461 13.16 -6.76 18.57
C LYS A 461 13.76 -8.01 19.20
N VAL A 462 14.60 -8.70 18.44
CA VAL A 462 15.18 -9.99 18.84
C VAL A 462 16.70 -9.90 18.90
N LYS A 463 17.27 -10.50 19.95
CA LYS A 463 18.70 -10.80 20.03
C LYS A 463 18.91 -12.30 20.23
N ILE A 464 19.92 -12.84 19.57
CA ILE A 464 20.39 -14.22 19.73
C ILE A 464 21.84 -14.15 20.19
N ASN A 465 22.15 -14.80 21.32
CA ASN A 465 23.50 -14.80 21.90
C ASN A 465 24.08 -13.38 22.11
N GLY A 466 23.21 -12.40 22.46
CA GLY A 466 23.57 -10.99 22.67
C GLY A 466 23.68 -10.14 21.40
N GLN A 467 23.54 -10.73 20.22
CA GLN A 467 23.61 -10.00 18.93
C GLN A 467 22.21 -9.72 18.39
N TYR A 468 22.00 -8.51 17.87
CA TYR A 468 20.72 -8.12 17.24
C TYR A 468 20.46 -8.91 15.97
N ALA A 469 19.30 -9.58 15.91
CA ALA A 469 18.87 -10.43 14.80
C ALA A 469 17.89 -9.73 13.85
N GLY A 470 17.18 -8.72 14.35
CA GLY A 470 16.12 -8.04 13.61
C GLY A 470 14.91 -7.80 14.50
N GLY A 471 13.83 -7.35 13.88
CA GLY A 471 12.57 -7.12 14.57
C GLY A 471 11.35 -7.44 13.71
N VAL A 472 10.21 -7.52 14.36
CA VAL A 472 8.91 -7.80 13.74
C VAL A 472 7.86 -6.79 14.21
N TRP A 473 6.99 -6.38 13.30
CA TRP A 473 5.91 -5.44 13.59
C TRP A 473 4.61 -5.80 12.83
N THR A 474 4.69 -6.77 11.92
CA THR A 474 3.59 -7.31 11.11
C THR A 474 3.85 -8.78 10.80
N ALA A 475 2.84 -9.51 10.39
CA ALA A 475 2.97 -10.90 9.92
C ALA A 475 3.85 -11.00 8.65
N PRO A 476 4.59 -12.13 8.47
CA PRO A 476 4.83 -13.17 9.46
C PRO A 476 5.82 -12.71 10.53
N TYR A 477 5.54 -13.02 11.78
CA TYR A 477 6.38 -12.62 12.92
C TYR A 477 7.64 -13.50 13.01
N ARG A 478 8.51 -13.41 12.01
CA ARG A 478 9.72 -14.22 11.85
C ARG A 478 10.97 -13.38 11.66
N VAL A 479 12.05 -13.80 12.30
CA VAL A 479 13.37 -13.18 12.16
C VAL A 479 14.37 -14.25 11.69
N ASN A 480 15.17 -13.93 10.66
CA ASN A 480 16.26 -14.81 10.23
C ASN A 480 17.37 -14.78 11.28
N VAL A 481 17.73 -15.96 11.79
CA VAL A 481 18.74 -16.14 12.86
C VAL A 481 19.89 -17.05 12.44
N THR A 482 19.99 -17.35 11.16
CA THR A 482 20.94 -18.31 10.58
C THR A 482 22.37 -18.11 11.08
N ASP A 483 22.86 -16.88 11.01
CA ASP A 483 24.27 -16.59 11.32
C ASP A 483 24.54 -16.46 12.83
N LEU A 484 23.50 -16.32 13.64
CA LEU A 484 23.60 -16.05 15.08
C LEU A 484 23.43 -17.30 15.93
N VAL A 485 22.73 -18.32 15.40
CA VAL A 485 22.51 -19.60 16.09
C VAL A 485 23.70 -20.53 15.92
N ARG A 486 24.07 -21.21 17.00
CA ARG A 486 25.20 -22.14 17.06
C ARG A 486 24.80 -23.52 17.59
N LYS A 487 25.62 -24.52 17.32
CA LYS A 487 25.51 -25.83 18.00
C LYS A 487 25.66 -25.65 19.52
N GLY A 488 24.90 -26.37 20.31
CA GLY A 488 24.91 -26.28 21.76
C GLY A 488 23.89 -25.23 22.27
N LYS A 489 24.24 -24.56 23.35
CA LYS A 489 23.39 -23.60 24.07
C LYS A 489 23.30 -22.26 23.34
N ASN A 490 22.08 -21.75 23.18
CA ASN A 490 21.79 -20.43 22.62
C ASN A 490 20.88 -19.66 23.58
N LYS A 491 21.15 -18.37 23.78
CA LYS A 491 20.29 -17.45 24.52
C LYS A 491 19.42 -16.66 23.55
N VAL A 492 18.12 -16.55 23.86
CA VAL A 492 17.15 -15.71 23.14
C VAL A 492 16.71 -14.59 24.05
N GLU A 493 16.73 -13.38 23.53
CA GLU A 493 16.25 -12.17 24.20
C GLU A 493 15.28 -11.46 23.24
N ILE A 494 14.04 -11.24 23.68
CA ILE A 494 12.99 -10.62 22.90
C ILE A 494 12.49 -9.40 23.66
N GLU A 495 12.62 -8.23 23.04
CA GLU A 495 12.13 -6.96 23.56
C GLU A 495 10.80 -6.65 22.87
N VAL A 496 9.70 -6.74 23.63
CA VAL A 496 8.34 -6.48 23.14
C VAL A 496 7.90 -5.12 23.66
N VAL A 497 7.34 -4.29 22.78
CA VAL A 497 6.67 -3.05 23.17
C VAL A 497 5.16 -3.21 23.04
N THR A 498 4.41 -2.56 23.93
CA THR A 498 2.94 -2.56 23.95
C THR A 498 2.40 -1.19 23.54
N THR A 499 1.11 -0.93 23.65
CA THR A 499 0.52 0.43 23.55
C THR A 499 0.17 0.97 24.94
N TRP A 500 -0.16 2.27 25.02
CA TRP A 500 -0.66 2.87 26.26
C TRP A 500 -2.11 2.47 26.58
N MET A 501 -2.83 1.88 25.63
CA MET A 501 -4.28 1.61 25.72
C MET A 501 -4.66 0.90 27.03
N ASN A 502 -4.02 -0.24 27.35
CA ASN A 502 -4.39 -1.03 28.53
C ASN A 502 -4.19 -0.28 29.84
N ARG A 503 -3.10 0.52 29.95
CA ARG A 503 -2.85 1.34 31.13
C ARG A 503 -3.88 2.47 31.25
N LEU A 504 -4.22 3.14 30.14
CA LEU A 504 -5.23 4.20 30.12
C LEU A 504 -6.63 3.67 30.52
N ILE A 505 -6.98 2.45 30.10
CA ILE A 505 -8.21 1.76 30.52
C ILE A 505 -8.16 1.47 32.03
N GLY A 506 -7.04 0.91 32.53
CA GLY A 506 -6.87 0.61 33.96
C GLY A 506 -6.93 1.85 34.84
N ASP A 507 -6.32 2.95 34.39
CA ASP A 507 -6.29 4.21 35.13
C ASP A 507 -7.62 4.99 35.06
N SER A 508 -8.44 4.77 34.03
CA SER A 508 -9.67 5.55 33.80
C SER A 508 -10.70 5.44 34.94
N GLY A 509 -10.69 4.32 35.68
CA GLY A 509 -11.54 4.10 36.84
C GLY A 509 -10.96 4.61 38.17
N LEU A 510 -9.74 5.12 38.19
CA LEU A 510 -9.05 5.55 39.41
C LEU A 510 -9.17 7.06 39.63
N PRO A 511 -9.16 7.52 40.91
CA PRO A 511 -8.95 8.92 41.22
C PRO A 511 -7.67 9.45 40.55
N GLU A 512 -7.65 10.73 40.18
CA GLU A 512 -6.51 11.31 39.46
C GLU A 512 -5.18 11.14 40.19
N SER A 513 -5.19 11.23 41.51
CA SER A 513 -3.98 11.05 42.37
C SER A 513 -3.40 9.63 42.35
N GLU A 514 -4.16 8.63 41.91
CA GLU A 514 -3.75 7.23 41.85
C GLU A 514 -3.38 6.79 40.43
N ARG A 515 -3.68 7.61 39.42
CA ARG A 515 -3.38 7.31 38.02
C ARG A 515 -1.89 7.29 37.77
N LYS A 516 -1.45 6.34 36.98
CA LYS A 516 -0.06 6.22 36.52
C LYS A 516 0.19 6.98 35.21
N THR A 517 -0.88 7.45 34.56
CA THR A 517 -0.84 8.14 33.25
C THR A 517 -1.45 9.53 33.33
N TRP A 518 -1.01 10.37 32.40
CA TRP A 518 -1.61 11.67 32.14
C TRP A 518 -1.69 11.96 30.63
N THR A 519 -2.87 12.33 30.15
CA THR A 519 -3.10 12.84 28.80
C THR A 519 -4.35 13.73 28.79
N PRO A 520 -4.39 14.83 28.00
CA PRO A 520 -5.55 15.74 27.99
C PRO A 520 -6.79 15.10 27.37
N CYS A 521 -6.66 14.23 26.37
CA CYS A 521 -7.78 13.55 25.71
C CYS A 521 -7.73 12.06 26.04
N ASN A 522 -8.49 11.64 27.07
CA ASN A 522 -8.68 10.23 27.40
C ASN A 522 -10.17 9.86 27.32
N SER A 523 -10.54 9.09 26.30
CA SER A 523 -11.91 8.61 26.10
C SER A 523 -12.14 7.19 26.65
N TRP A 524 -11.11 6.52 27.17
CA TRP A 524 -11.19 5.15 27.67
C TRP A 524 -12.01 5.03 28.95
N LYS A 525 -12.72 3.91 29.08
CA LYS A 525 -13.54 3.54 30.24
C LYS A 525 -13.03 2.23 30.85
N PRO A 526 -13.27 2.00 32.16
CA PRO A 526 -12.83 0.76 32.84
C PRO A 526 -13.45 -0.52 32.27
N THR A 527 -14.56 -0.38 31.53
CA THR A 527 -15.30 -1.50 30.90
C THR A 527 -14.84 -1.79 29.48
N ASP A 528 -13.93 -1.01 28.91
CA ASP A 528 -13.45 -1.23 27.54
C ASP A 528 -12.58 -2.49 27.44
N THR A 529 -12.63 -3.11 26.27
CA THR A 529 -11.87 -4.31 25.99
C THR A 529 -10.38 -4.00 25.93
N LEU A 530 -9.58 -4.76 26.68
CA LEU A 530 -8.12 -4.64 26.63
C LEU A 530 -7.56 -5.12 25.30
N GLN A 531 -6.52 -4.46 24.84
CA GLN A 531 -5.76 -4.86 23.67
C GLN A 531 -4.84 -6.02 24.02
N LYS A 532 -4.75 -7.02 23.15
CA LYS A 532 -3.78 -8.12 23.24
C LYS A 532 -2.36 -7.57 23.41
N SER A 533 -1.59 -8.12 24.33
CA SER A 533 -0.34 -7.52 24.78
C SER A 533 0.72 -8.55 25.15
N GLY A 534 1.99 -8.21 24.92
CA GLY A 534 3.14 -9.05 25.25
C GLY A 534 3.50 -10.07 24.17
N LEU A 535 4.39 -11.00 24.49
CA LEU A 535 4.76 -12.14 23.65
C LEU A 535 3.80 -13.29 23.92
N VAL A 536 2.90 -13.54 22.98
CA VAL A 536 1.85 -14.57 23.15
C VAL A 536 2.35 -15.95 22.76
N GLY A 537 3.21 -16.02 21.74
CA GLY A 537 3.80 -17.27 21.27
C GLY A 537 2.80 -18.26 20.66
N PRO A 538 3.08 -19.55 20.63
CA PRO A 538 4.37 -20.18 20.99
C PRO A 538 5.53 -19.80 20.06
N VAL A 539 6.76 -19.85 20.58
CA VAL A 539 7.98 -19.47 19.85
C VAL A 539 8.71 -20.73 19.35
N TYR A 540 9.19 -20.66 18.09
CA TYR A 540 9.84 -21.79 17.43
C TYR A 540 11.17 -21.39 16.78
N ILE A 541 12.11 -22.34 16.74
CA ILE A 541 13.21 -22.33 15.76
C ILE A 541 12.76 -23.20 14.58
N GLU A 542 12.72 -22.62 13.40
CA GLU A 542 12.34 -23.28 12.15
C GLU A 542 13.52 -23.30 11.18
N CYS A 543 13.58 -24.30 10.31
CA CYS A 543 14.59 -24.45 9.28
C CYS A 543 13.93 -24.57 7.90
N VAL A 544 14.52 -23.94 6.91
CA VAL A 544 14.26 -24.22 5.49
C VAL A 544 14.98 -25.51 5.12
N ASN A 545 14.26 -26.47 4.57
CA ASN A 545 14.84 -27.70 4.03
C ASN A 545 15.36 -27.51 2.62
#